data_02e8b622759cc62d8cb8a894be364b3f
#
_entry.id   02e8b622759cc62d8cb8a894be364b3f
#
_cell.length_a   1.000
_cell.length_b   1.000
_cell.length_c   1.000
_cell.angle_alpha   90.00
_cell.angle_beta   90.00
_cell.angle_gamma   90.00
#
_symmetry.space_group_name_H-M   'P 1'
#
loop_
_entity.id
_entity.type
_entity.pdbx_description
1 polymer ?
#
loop_
_entity_poly.entity_id
_entity_poly.type
_entity_poly.pdbx_seq_one_letter_code
_entity_poly.pdbx_strand_id
1 'polypeptide(L)'
;MIPITALIVGSSLFAVAADAVPTLKVEPSCRAAGIDGMITGRTSESCMNDEKSAREDLAKTWSSFSAADKSHCLSMVSTGGGPSYVELLSCLEMSRDAKLIAKGQSPAQIPARKR
;
A
#
# COMPACT_ATOMS: atom_id res chain seq x y z
N MET A 1 44.03 -42.66 -13.48
CA MET A 1 42.58 -42.44 -13.42
C MET A 1 42.31 -41.38 -12.34
N ILE A 2 41.96 -40.19 -12.76
CA ILE A 2 41.60 -39.08 -11.84
C ILE A 2 40.10 -39.03 -11.78
N PRO A 3 39.44 -39.18 -10.60
CA PRO A 3 38.00 -39.02 -10.53
C PRO A 3 37.65 -37.54 -10.65
N ILE A 4 36.87 -37.22 -11.67
CA ILE A 4 36.28 -35.88 -11.84
C ILE A 4 35.15 -35.79 -10.84
N THR A 5 35.41 -35.09 -9.74
CA THR A 5 34.35 -34.73 -8.77
C THR A 5 33.55 -33.57 -9.36
N ALA A 6 32.38 -33.87 -9.88
CA ALA A 6 31.44 -32.84 -10.34
C ALA A 6 30.97 -32.04 -9.14
N LEU A 7 31.42 -30.79 -9.02
CA LEU A 7 30.87 -29.80 -8.12
C LEU A 7 29.50 -29.37 -8.64
N ILE A 8 28.46 -29.90 -8.03
CA ILE A 8 27.11 -29.41 -8.25
C ILE A 8 26.99 -28.07 -7.49
N VAL A 9 27.19 -26.97 -8.23
CA VAL A 9 26.86 -25.63 -7.71
C VAL A 9 25.33 -25.54 -7.65
N GLY A 10 24.79 -25.79 -6.47
CA GLY A 10 23.38 -25.59 -6.22
C GLY A 10 23.07 -24.09 -6.34
N SER A 11 22.45 -23.67 -7.43
CA SER A 11 21.89 -22.35 -7.56
C SER A 11 20.69 -22.26 -6.61
N SER A 12 20.91 -21.70 -5.43
CA SER A 12 19.84 -21.30 -4.53
C SER A 12 19.08 -20.15 -5.21
N LEU A 13 17.98 -20.48 -5.87
CA LEU A 13 17.00 -19.51 -6.30
C LEU A 13 16.36 -18.94 -5.01
N PHE A 14 16.90 -17.83 -4.53
CA PHE A 14 16.17 -17.01 -3.58
C PHE A 14 14.96 -16.48 -4.35
N ALA A 15 13.81 -17.13 -4.16
CA ALA A 15 12.54 -16.55 -4.54
C ALA A 15 12.36 -15.31 -3.68
N VAL A 16 12.73 -14.14 -4.24
CA VAL A 16 12.30 -12.86 -3.67
C VAL A 16 10.79 -12.90 -3.76
N ALA A 17 10.12 -13.08 -2.62
CA ALA A 17 8.67 -12.94 -2.55
C ALA A 17 8.33 -11.59 -3.17
N ALA A 18 7.53 -11.58 -4.26
CA ALA A 18 7.12 -10.34 -4.88
C ALA A 18 6.53 -9.44 -3.80
N ASP A 19 7.10 -8.22 -3.67
CA ASP A 19 6.62 -7.23 -2.72
C ASP A 19 5.15 -6.97 -3.04
N ALA A 20 4.26 -7.31 -2.13
CA ALA A 20 2.82 -7.25 -2.31
C ALA A 20 2.18 -6.36 -1.25
N VAL A 21 1.00 -5.85 -1.57
CA VAL A 21 0.20 -5.08 -0.61
C VAL A 21 -0.04 -5.93 0.64
N PRO A 22 0.35 -5.44 1.84
CA PRO A 22 0.12 -6.18 3.07
C PRO A 22 -1.37 -6.29 3.37
N THR A 23 -1.75 -7.33 4.10
CA THR A 23 -3.12 -7.47 4.57
C THR A 23 -3.32 -6.64 5.83
N LEU A 24 -4.23 -5.66 5.77
CA LEU A 24 -4.59 -4.81 6.89
C LEU A 24 -5.94 -5.24 7.48
N LYS A 25 -6.04 -5.21 8.80
CA LYS A 25 -7.31 -5.44 9.50
C LYS A 25 -8.07 -4.13 9.58
N VAL A 26 -8.99 -3.91 8.63
CA VAL A 26 -9.72 -2.65 8.47
C VAL A 26 -11.07 -2.63 9.21
N GLU A 27 -11.53 -3.76 9.68
CA GLU A 27 -12.82 -3.90 10.35
C GLU A 27 -12.99 -2.99 11.56
N PRO A 28 -11.98 -2.84 12.47
CA PRO A 28 -12.11 -1.92 13.60
C PRO A 28 -12.32 -0.47 13.18
N SER A 29 -11.61 -0.01 12.14
CA SER A 29 -11.74 1.35 11.59
C SER A 29 -13.14 1.59 11.02
N CYS A 30 -13.67 0.63 10.29
CA CYS A 30 -15.00 0.73 9.70
C CYS A 30 -16.11 0.57 10.72
N ARG A 31 -15.88 -0.20 11.77
CA ARG A 31 -16.82 -0.29 12.89
C ARG A 31 -16.94 1.04 13.64
N ALA A 32 -15.83 1.70 13.90
CA ALA A 32 -15.80 3.04 14.49
C ALA A 32 -16.49 4.06 13.58
N ALA A 33 -16.24 4.02 12.26
CA ALA A 33 -16.91 4.87 11.29
C ALA A 33 -18.44 4.66 11.30
N GLY A 34 -18.93 3.44 11.51
CA GLY A 34 -20.35 3.14 11.63
C GLY A 34 -20.99 3.76 12.87
N ILE A 35 -20.27 3.88 13.96
CA ILE A 35 -20.72 4.57 15.17
C ILE A 35 -20.81 6.08 14.92
N ASP A 36 -19.76 6.67 14.36
CA ASP A 36 -19.75 8.10 13.97
C ASP A 36 -20.76 8.38 12.85
N GLY A 37 -21.09 7.38 12.05
CA GLY A 37 -22.04 7.46 10.95
C GLY A 37 -23.46 7.81 11.37
N MET A 38 -23.82 7.63 12.62
CA MET A 38 -25.08 8.14 13.17
C MET A 38 -25.13 9.67 13.10
N ILE A 39 -23.96 10.33 13.06
CA ILE A 39 -23.85 11.78 12.95
C ILE A 39 -23.55 12.20 11.51
N THR A 40 -22.70 11.44 10.80
CA THR A 40 -22.19 11.80 9.47
C THR A 40 -22.93 11.13 8.31
N GLY A 41 -23.79 10.15 8.57
CA GLY A 41 -24.46 9.34 7.56
C GLY A 41 -23.59 8.26 6.92
N ARG A 42 -22.33 8.11 7.32
CA ARG A 42 -21.43 7.09 6.81
C ARG A 42 -21.67 5.75 7.48
N THR A 43 -21.87 4.69 6.71
CA THR A 43 -22.11 3.34 7.22
C THR A 43 -20.83 2.53 7.28
N SER A 44 -20.81 1.47 8.13
CA SER A 44 -19.73 0.49 8.14
C SER A 44 -19.56 -0.19 6.78
N GLU A 45 -20.66 -0.46 6.08
CA GLU A 45 -20.65 -1.06 4.75
C GLU A 45 -19.99 -0.16 3.72
N SER A 46 -20.34 1.13 3.69
CA SER A 46 -19.68 2.07 2.77
C SER A 46 -18.19 2.22 3.07
N CYS A 47 -17.81 2.20 4.35
CA CYS A 47 -16.42 2.17 4.77
C CYS A 47 -15.69 0.94 4.23
N MET A 48 -16.26 -0.26 4.39
CA MET A 48 -15.66 -1.49 3.88
C MET A 48 -15.52 -1.49 2.36
N ASN A 49 -16.48 -0.93 1.64
CA ASN A 49 -16.41 -0.76 0.19
C ASN A 49 -15.27 0.18 -0.23
N ASP A 50 -15.09 1.28 0.49
CA ASP A 50 -13.99 2.22 0.25
C ASP A 50 -12.63 1.56 0.52
N GLU A 51 -12.52 0.79 1.58
CA GLU A 51 -11.31 0.04 1.92
C GLU A 51 -10.97 -1.00 0.85
N LYS A 52 -11.97 -1.73 0.36
CA LYS A 52 -11.79 -2.69 -0.73
C LYS A 52 -11.30 -2.02 -2.01
N SER A 53 -11.91 -0.90 -2.39
CA SER A 53 -11.51 -0.13 -3.57
C SER A 53 -10.07 0.39 -3.45
N ALA A 54 -9.70 0.91 -2.28
CA ALA A 54 -8.34 1.39 -2.02
C ALA A 54 -7.32 0.25 -2.09
N ARG A 55 -7.64 -0.93 -1.59
CA ARG A 55 -6.78 -2.11 -1.71
C ARG A 55 -6.58 -2.54 -3.15
N GLU A 56 -7.63 -2.51 -3.96
CA GLU A 56 -7.54 -2.81 -5.39
C GLU A 56 -6.66 -1.81 -6.14
N ASP A 57 -6.79 -0.52 -5.84
CA ASP A 57 -5.95 0.53 -6.39
C ASP A 57 -4.48 0.37 -5.97
N LEU A 58 -4.24 0.04 -4.71
CA LEU A 58 -2.90 -0.27 -4.20
C LEU A 58 -2.27 -1.45 -4.91
N ALA A 59 -3.03 -2.51 -5.16
CA ALA A 59 -2.52 -3.69 -5.88
C ALA A 59 -2.03 -3.34 -7.28
N LYS A 60 -2.67 -2.39 -7.95
CA LYS A 60 -2.29 -1.93 -9.28
C LYS A 60 -1.05 -1.03 -9.28
N THR A 61 -0.80 -0.30 -8.21
CA THR A 61 0.22 0.76 -8.15
C THR A 61 1.34 0.48 -7.15
N TRP A 62 1.26 -0.60 -6.40
CA TRP A 62 2.18 -0.91 -5.31
C TRP A 62 3.64 -0.87 -5.72
N SER A 63 3.98 -1.47 -6.85
CA SER A 63 5.35 -1.52 -7.35
C SER A 63 5.91 -0.14 -7.77
N SER A 64 5.06 0.85 -7.99
CA SER A 64 5.47 2.20 -8.36
C SER A 64 5.94 3.05 -7.17
N PHE A 65 5.61 2.65 -5.95
CA PHE A 65 6.01 3.35 -4.75
C PHE A 65 7.38 2.88 -4.25
N SER A 66 8.18 3.79 -3.69
CA SER A 66 9.47 3.44 -3.12
C SER A 66 9.35 2.63 -1.85
N ALA A 67 10.35 1.79 -1.55
CA ALA A 67 10.40 1.02 -0.31
C ALA A 67 10.37 1.92 0.94
N ALA A 68 11.03 3.08 0.89
CA ALA A 68 11.04 4.04 1.98
C ALA A 68 9.65 4.63 2.24
N ASP A 69 8.92 4.99 1.19
CA ASP A 69 7.56 5.51 1.31
C ASP A 69 6.59 4.45 1.82
N LYS A 70 6.70 3.22 1.33
CA LYS A 70 5.91 2.08 1.83
C LYS A 70 6.11 1.87 3.32
N SER A 71 7.36 1.82 3.78
CA SER A 71 7.70 1.65 5.19
C SER A 71 7.17 2.79 6.05
N HIS A 72 7.38 4.04 5.60
CA HIS A 72 6.91 5.22 6.31
C HIS A 72 5.39 5.27 6.43
N CYS A 73 4.68 5.07 5.32
CA CYS A 73 3.22 5.13 5.29
C CYS A 73 2.58 3.97 6.07
N LEU A 74 3.15 2.76 6.00
CA LEU A 74 2.69 1.64 6.82
C LEU A 74 2.85 1.93 8.31
N SER A 75 3.95 2.53 8.73
CA SER A 75 4.16 2.93 10.12
C SER A 75 3.12 3.96 10.57
N MET A 76 2.83 4.95 9.74
CA MET A 76 1.84 5.99 10.06
C MET A 76 0.42 5.42 10.22
N VAL A 77 -0.01 4.57 9.33
CA VAL A 77 -1.38 4.02 9.39
C VAL A 77 -1.57 2.98 10.50
N SER A 78 -0.47 2.49 11.07
CA SER A 78 -0.50 1.55 12.19
C SER A 78 -0.63 2.25 13.56
N THR A 79 -0.45 3.57 13.63
CA THR A 79 -0.42 4.34 14.88
C THR A 79 -1.71 5.11 15.18
N GLY A 80 -2.67 5.11 14.27
CA GLY A 80 -3.93 5.83 14.42
C GLY A 80 -5.10 4.95 14.87
N GLY A 81 -6.31 5.34 14.55
CA GLY A 81 -7.58 4.70 14.94
C GLY A 81 -7.87 3.35 14.30
N GLY A 82 -6.86 2.65 13.85
CA GLY A 82 -6.89 1.36 13.19
C GLY A 82 -6.32 1.42 11.77
N PRO A 83 -5.79 0.30 11.25
CA PRO A 83 -5.24 0.24 9.90
C PRO A 83 -6.30 0.54 8.84
N SER A 84 -5.91 1.23 7.77
CA SER A 84 -6.78 1.60 6.66
C SER A 84 -6.03 1.60 5.34
N TYR A 85 -6.57 0.92 4.33
CA TYR A 85 -6.04 0.98 2.96
C TYR A 85 -6.25 2.36 2.33
N VAL A 86 -7.36 3.04 2.65
CA VAL A 86 -7.62 4.40 2.17
C VAL A 86 -6.53 5.36 2.66
N GLU A 87 -6.18 5.29 3.93
CA GLU A 87 -5.11 6.11 4.50
C GLU A 87 -3.74 5.74 3.94
N LEU A 88 -3.46 4.45 3.78
CA LEU A 88 -2.20 3.98 3.19
C LEU A 88 -2.04 4.50 1.77
N LEU A 89 -3.06 4.35 0.93
CA LEU A 89 -3.04 4.84 -0.44
C LEU A 89 -2.85 6.36 -0.49
N SER A 90 -3.58 7.09 0.33
CA SER A 90 -3.45 8.55 0.41
C SER A 90 -2.05 8.98 0.82
N CYS A 91 -1.45 8.34 1.83
CA CYS A 91 -0.09 8.61 2.27
C CYS A 91 0.93 8.38 1.14
N LEU A 92 0.83 7.25 0.45
CA LEU A 92 1.73 6.89 -0.64
C LEU A 92 1.61 7.83 -1.84
N GLU A 93 0.40 8.18 -2.23
CA GLU A 93 0.15 9.14 -3.32
C GLU A 93 0.69 10.52 -2.98
N MET A 94 0.47 11.00 -1.77
CA MET A 94 0.99 12.29 -1.29
C MET A 94 2.52 12.31 -1.27
N SER A 95 3.15 11.23 -0.82
CA SER A 95 4.61 11.11 -0.80
C SER A 95 5.20 11.12 -2.21
N ARG A 96 4.58 10.39 -3.13
CA ARG A 96 4.96 10.38 -4.55
C ARG A 96 4.82 11.76 -5.17
N ASP A 97 3.68 12.40 -4.97
CA ASP A 97 3.37 13.69 -5.56
C ASP A 97 4.30 14.79 -5.03
N ALA A 98 4.62 14.76 -3.74
CA ALA A 98 5.59 15.68 -3.14
C ALA A 98 6.97 15.55 -3.78
N LYS A 99 7.42 14.34 -4.10
CA LYS A 99 8.70 14.11 -4.80
C LYS A 99 8.69 14.63 -6.22
N LEU A 100 7.58 14.44 -6.93
CA LEU A 100 7.41 14.94 -8.30
C LEU A 100 7.43 16.48 -8.34
N ILE A 101 6.76 17.13 -7.41
CA ILE A 101 6.76 18.59 -7.26
C ILE A 101 8.19 19.09 -6.94
N ALA A 102 8.90 18.42 -6.06
CA ALA A 102 10.29 18.76 -5.71
C ALA A 102 11.25 18.65 -6.91
N LYS A 103 10.92 17.81 -7.91
CA LYS A 103 11.66 17.68 -9.18
C LYS A 103 11.24 18.71 -10.23
N GLY A 104 10.38 19.67 -9.89
CA GLY A 104 9.92 20.73 -10.78
C GLY A 104 8.72 20.34 -11.66
N GLN A 105 8.07 19.22 -11.41
CA GLN A 105 6.82 18.85 -12.09
C GLN A 105 5.65 19.62 -11.48
N SER A 106 4.78 20.18 -12.33
CA SER A 106 3.57 20.85 -11.84
C SER A 106 2.52 19.80 -11.41
N PRO A 107 1.60 20.15 -10.48
CA PRO A 107 0.50 19.27 -10.09
C PRO A 107 -0.37 18.81 -11.27
N ALA A 108 -0.47 19.59 -12.33
CA ALA A 108 -1.23 19.24 -13.54
C ALA A 108 -0.59 18.09 -14.34
N GLN A 109 0.69 17.79 -14.12
CA GLN A 109 1.43 16.70 -14.78
C GLN A 109 1.39 15.40 -13.97
N ILE A 110 0.83 15.43 -12.80
CA ILE A 110 0.69 14.25 -11.93
C ILE A 110 -0.57 13.51 -12.37
N PRO A 111 -0.46 12.19 -12.69
CA PRO A 111 -1.63 11.41 -13.10
C PRO A 111 -2.74 11.47 -12.06
N ALA A 112 -3.93 11.89 -12.47
CA ALA A 112 -5.08 11.86 -11.61
C ALA A 112 -5.44 10.40 -11.28
N ARG A 113 -5.80 10.16 -10.01
CA ARG A 113 -6.36 8.88 -9.58
C ARG A 113 -7.68 8.65 -10.31
N LYS A 114 -7.78 7.55 -11.05
CA LYS A 114 -9.06 7.11 -11.60
C LYS A 114 -9.91 6.55 -10.45
N ARG A 115 -10.98 7.22 -10.17
CA ARG A 115 -12.01 6.71 -9.26
C ARG A 115 -12.94 5.75 -10.00
#